data_e0818a8d962d1ffe559702f481b05bfe
#
_entry.id   e0818a8d962d1ffe559702f481b05bfe
#
_cell.length_a   1.000
_cell.length_b   1.000
_cell.length_c   1.000
_cell.angle_alpha   90.00
_cell.angle_beta   90.00
_cell.angle_gamma   90.00
#
_symmetry.space_group_name_H-M   'P 1'
#
loop_
_entity.id
_entity.type
_entity.pdbx_description
1 polymer ?
#
loop_
_entity_poly.entity_id
_entity_poly.type
_entity_poly.pdbx_seq_one_letter_code
_entity_poly.pdbx_strand_id
1 'polypeptide(L)'
;MANIEFLQAYWWVLISVLGALLVFLLFVQGGQSMLLQRLSADDRVMMINSLGRKWELTFTTLVVFGGAFFASFPLFYSTSFGGAYWLWMLILFSFIVQAVSYEFRHKPGNLYGARTYDIFLFINGCVGCILLGVAVSMFFFGGEFTVNMGNILDPGSPVISQWATSHGFEAIFNWKNLILGVAVLFLARTQASLYFLDNINGGEEIAKRNRRQVLVNGAIFVVFFLLFLALLLTAKGVQTVSGKSSFEWVDYKYLHNFLEMWWVLITFLVGVVAVLYAIIRSVFSTTFTKGIWFSGIGTALVVVSLFWVAGFNGTAYYPSLLDTDSSLSIANSSSSKFTLQVMSIVSLIIPFVAAYIIYVWRAMDRKPITPAEMHETDHKY
;
A
#
# COMPACT_ATOMS: atom_id res chain seq x y z
N MET A 1 -34.04 2.92 4.74
CA MET A 1 -33.04 3.23 3.71
C MET A 1 -31.81 3.79 4.40
N ALA A 2 -30.62 3.30 4.10
CA ALA A 2 -29.40 3.80 4.74
C ALA A 2 -29.17 5.29 4.39
N ASN A 3 -28.71 6.07 5.38
CA ASN A 3 -28.32 7.47 5.17
C ASN A 3 -27.08 7.52 4.24
N ILE A 4 -26.93 8.58 3.45
CA ILE A 4 -25.77 8.73 2.55
C ILE A 4 -24.45 8.78 3.34
N GLU A 5 -24.44 9.46 4.48
CA GLU A 5 -23.25 9.53 5.36
C GLU A 5 -22.79 8.15 5.85
N PHE A 6 -23.75 7.27 6.19
CA PHE A 6 -23.43 5.89 6.56
C PHE A 6 -22.78 5.13 5.40
N LEU A 7 -23.33 5.27 4.17
CA LEU A 7 -22.77 4.59 2.98
C LEU A 7 -21.38 5.13 2.64
N GLN A 8 -21.17 6.43 2.76
CA GLN A 8 -19.86 7.07 2.56
C GLN A 8 -18.83 6.55 3.57
N ALA A 9 -19.20 6.52 4.86
CA ALA A 9 -18.33 5.98 5.91
C ALA A 9 -18.04 4.48 5.71
N TYR A 10 -19.05 3.68 5.34
CA TYR A 10 -18.91 2.27 5.04
C TYR A 10 -17.89 2.02 3.93
N TRP A 11 -18.00 2.76 2.81
CA TRP A 11 -17.07 2.61 1.69
C TRP A 11 -15.68 3.13 2.03
N TRP A 12 -15.56 4.17 2.85
CA TRP A 12 -14.26 4.62 3.34
C TRP A 12 -13.56 3.56 4.19
N VAL A 13 -14.31 2.88 5.06
CA VAL A 13 -13.77 1.74 5.84
C VAL A 13 -13.33 0.60 4.94
N LEU A 14 -14.13 0.21 3.93
CA LEU A 14 -13.76 -0.84 2.99
C LEU A 14 -12.47 -0.51 2.22
N ILE A 15 -12.37 0.71 1.71
CA ILE A 15 -11.16 1.19 1.01
C ILE A 15 -9.95 1.19 1.95
N SER A 16 -10.13 1.62 3.19
CA SER A 16 -9.07 1.59 4.21
C SER A 16 -8.54 0.18 4.43
N VAL A 17 -9.43 -0.82 4.49
CA VAL A 17 -9.06 -2.23 4.61
C VAL A 17 -8.33 -2.72 3.35
N LEU A 18 -8.80 -2.38 2.16
CA LEU A 18 -8.13 -2.75 0.90
C LEU A 18 -6.74 -2.12 0.80
N GLY A 19 -6.59 -0.86 1.17
CA GLY A 19 -5.29 -0.18 1.24
C GLY A 19 -4.34 -0.84 2.25
N ALA A 20 -4.88 -1.25 3.40
CA ALA A 20 -4.12 -1.96 4.43
C ALA A 20 -3.64 -3.34 3.96
N LEU A 21 -4.50 -4.10 3.28
CA LEU A 21 -4.14 -5.37 2.66
C LEU A 21 -3.08 -5.18 1.57
N LEU A 22 -3.21 -4.14 0.75
CA LEU A 22 -2.21 -3.81 -0.26
C LEU A 22 -0.84 -3.56 0.37
N VAL A 23 -0.76 -2.73 1.42
CA VAL A 23 0.51 -2.43 2.11
C VAL A 23 1.13 -3.69 2.72
N PHE A 24 0.31 -4.57 3.31
CA PHE A 24 0.80 -5.88 3.77
C PHE A 24 1.37 -6.73 2.62
N LEU A 25 0.66 -6.81 1.49
CA LEU A 25 1.08 -7.62 0.33
C LEU A 25 2.34 -7.09 -0.36
N LEU A 26 2.75 -5.85 -0.11
CA LEU A 26 4.01 -5.30 -0.61
C LEU A 26 5.25 -6.06 -0.10
N PHE A 27 5.10 -7.03 0.81
CA PHE A 27 6.22 -7.91 1.14
C PHE A 27 6.79 -8.62 -0.10
N VAL A 28 5.99 -8.85 -1.14
CA VAL A 28 6.46 -9.38 -2.43
C VAL A 28 7.49 -8.44 -3.04
N GLN A 29 7.15 -7.16 -3.18
CA GLN A 29 8.06 -6.13 -3.69
C GLN A 29 9.27 -5.94 -2.77
N GLY A 30 9.05 -5.98 -1.46
CA GLY A 30 10.13 -5.96 -0.47
C GLY A 30 11.15 -7.06 -0.69
N GLY A 31 10.69 -8.29 -0.94
CA GLY A 31 11.54 -9.43 -1.26
C GLY A 31 12.29 -9.26 -2.58
N GLN A 32 11.60 -8.80 -3.62
CA GLN A 32 12.21 -8.51 -4.93
C GLN A 32 13.33 -7.47 -4.81
N SER A 33 13.16 -6.43 -3.99
CA SER A 33 14.18 -5.40 -3.74
C SER A 33 15.47 -5.93 -3.08
N MET A 34 15.48 -7.19 -2.63
CA MET A 34 16.63 -7.85 -2.01
C MET A 34 17.33 -8.86 -2.93
N LEU A 35 16.83 -9.12 -4.15
CA LEU A 35 17.34 -10.16 -5.05
C LEU A 35 18.76 -9.89 -5.57
N LEU A 36 19.18 -8.63 -5.66
CA LEU A 36 20.53 -8.26 -6.10
C LEU A 36 21.59 -8.29 -4.98
N GLN A 37 21.19 -8.63 -3.75
CA GLN A 37 22.14 -8.83 -2.66
C GLN A 37 22.99 -10.09 -2.91
N ARG A 38 24.09 -10.24 -2.15
CA ARG A 38 24.92 -11.46 -2.19
C ARG A 38 24.12 -12.66 -1.68
N LEU A 39 23.73 -13.53 -2.61
CA LEU A 39 22.94 -14.74 -2.42
C LEU A 39 23.59 -15.88 -3.18
N SER A 40 23.47 -17.10 -2.65
CA SER A 40 23.72 -18.29 -3.47
C SER A 40 22.70 -18.35 -4.63
N ALA A 41 22.99 -19.11 -5.67
CA ALA A 41 22.06 -19.30 -6.78
C ALA A 41 20.76 -19.95 -6.30
N ASP A 42 20.87 -20.96 -5.43
CA ASP A 42 19.74 -21.71 -4.90
C ASP A 42 18.86 -20.85 -3.97
N ASP A 43 19.47 -20.03 -3.08
CA ASP A 43 18.72 -19.12 -2.22
C ASP A 43 17.91 -18.10 -3.05
N ARG A 44 18.52 -17.57 -4.12
CA ARG A 44 17.84 -16.62 -5.00
C ARG A 44 16.64 -17.26 -5.69
N VAL A 45 16.80 -18.48 -6.22
CA VAL A 45 15.72 -19.21 -6.86
C VAL A 45 14.60 -19.51 -5.85
N MET A 46 14.92 -19.98 -4.64
CA MET A 46 13.93 -20.20 -3.59
C MET A 46 13.17 -18.92 -3.23
N MET A 47 13.88 -17.80 -3.09
CA MET A 47 13.24 -16.50 -2.82
C MET A 47 12.30 -16.08 -3.95
N ILE A 48 12.73 -16.17 -5.21
CA ILE A 48 11.89 -15.81 -6.36
C ILE A 48 10.66 -16.70 -6.44
N ASN A 49 10.78 -18.01 -6.26
CA ASN A 49 9.63 -18.91 -6.25
C ASN A 49 8.67 -18.64 -5.09
N SER A 50 9.21 -18.30 -3.90
CA SER A 50 8.40 -17.94 -2.74
C SER A 50 7.54 -16.69 -3.02
N LEU A 51 8.12 -15.66 -3.62
CA LEU A 51 7.43 -14.43 -4.00
C LEU A 51 6.53 -14.65 -5.22
N GLY A 52 6.96 -15.43 -6.18
CA GLY A 52 6.25 -15.75 -7.42
C GLY A 52 4.87 -16.36 -7.16
N ARG A 53 4.72 -17.14 -6.10
CA ARG A 53 3.41 -17.68 -5.69
C ARG A 53 2.43 -16.62 -5.18
N LYS A 54 2.87 -15.36 -4.97
CA LYS A 54 2.06 -14.30 -4.33
C LYS A 54 1.99 -12.99 -5.13
N TRP A 55 2.80 -12.82 -6.18
CA TRP A 55 2.91 -11.53 -6.86
C TRP A 55 1.59 -11.05 -7.47
N GLU A 56 0.78 -11.98 -8.00
CA GLU A 56 -0.54 -11.64 -8.57
C GLU A 56 -1.49 -11.08 -7.52
N LEU A 57 -1.43 -11.57 -6.27
CA LEU A 57 -2.28 -11.06 -5.20
C LEU A 57 -2.02 -9.59 -4.91
N THR A 58 -0.75 -9.17 -4.94
CA THR A 58 -0.39 -7.75 -4.72
C THR A 58 -0.91 -6.89 -5.85
N PHE A 59 -0.64 -7.29 -7.10
CA PHE A 59 -1.08 -6.53 -8.26
C PHE A 59 -2.61 -6.44 -8.35
N THR A 60 -3.29 -7.56 -8.17
CA THR A 60 -4.75 -7.61 -8.15
C THR A 60 -5.32 -6.73 -7.05
N THR A 61 -4.73 -6.74 -5.85
CA THR A 61 -5.21 -5.90 -4.74
C THR A 61 -5.01 -4.41 -5.05
N LEU A 62 -3.92 -4.02 -5.72
CA LEU A 62 -3.71 -2.65 -6.19
C LEU A 62 -4.81 -2.21 -7.17
N VAL A 63 -5.14 -3.08 -8.14
CA VAL A 63 -6.21 -2.81 -9.11
C VAL A 63 -7.58 -2.72 -8.43
N VAL A 64 -7.87 -3.61 -7.49
CA VAL A 64 -9.12 -3.60 -6.71
C VAL A 64 -9.23 -2.34 -5.84
N PHE A 65 -8.12 -1.90 -5.23
CA PHE A 65 -8.08 -0.66 -4.46
C PHE A 65 -8.42 0.56 -5.34
N GLY A 66 -7.79 0.67 -6.54
CA GLY A 66 -8.12 1.70 -7.52
C GLY A 66 -9.57 1.62 -8.00
N GLY A 67 -10.06 0.42 -8.31
CA GLY A 67 -11.44 0.18 -8.73
C GLY A 67 -12.48 0.51 -7.65
N ALA A 68 -12.17 0.26 -6.37
CA ALA A 68 -13.02 0.64 -5.25
C ALA A 68 -13.12 2.17 -5.11
N PHE A 69 -11.99 2.89 -5.29
CA PHE A 69 -12.02 4.36 -5.35
C PHE A 69 -12.79 4.87 -6.55
N PHE A 70 -12.59 4.27 -7.74
CA PHE A 70 -13.34 4.66 -8.94
C PHE A 70 -14.84 4.59 -8.73
N ALA A 71 -15.31 3.53 -8.10
CA ALA A 71 -16.74 3.29 -7.93
C ALA A 71 -17.35 4.12 -6.78
N SER A 72 -16.65 4.27 -5.65
CA SER A 72 -17.20 4.92 -4.46
C SER A 72 -16.80 6.40 -4.32
N PHE A 73 -15.63 6.80 -4.79
CA PHE A 73 -15.12 8.18 -4.75
C PHE A 73 -14.56 8.61 -6.12
N PRO A 74 -15.41 8.71 -7.17
CA PRO A 74 -14.97 8.94 -8.54
C PRO A 74 -14.20 10.24 -8.72
N LEU A 75 -14.53 11.29 -7.97
CA LEU A 75 -13.81 12.56 -8.05
C LEU A 75 -12.36 12.41 -7.58
N PHE A 76 -12.11 11.65 -6.51
CA PHE A 76 -10.75 11.33 -6.10
C PHE A 76 -10.02 10.50 -7.16
N TYR A 77 -10.70 9.49 -7.71
CA TYR A 77 -10.10 8.65 -8.75
C TYR A 77 -9.67 9.48 -9.97
N SER A 78 -10.55 10.35 -10.47
CA SER A 78 -10.21 11.23 -11.59
C SER A 78 -9.11 12.23 -11.24
N THR A 79 -9.11 12.77 -10.04
CA THR A 79 -8.11 13.76 -9.60
C THR A 79 -6.77 13.12 -9.34
N SER A 80 -6.70 12.02 -8.59
CA SER A 80 -5.43 11.37 -8.24
C SER A 80 -4.92 10.46 -9.37
N PHE A 81 -5.68 9.42 -9.75
CA PHE A 81 -5.21 8.45 -10.74
C PHE A 81 -5.17 9.04 -12.15
N GLY A 82 -6.17 9.83 -12.53
CA GLY A 82 -6.22 10.51 -13.82
C GLY A 82 -5.34 11.76 -13.88
N GLY A 83 -5.32 12.57 -12.81
CA GLY A 83 -4.63 13.86 -12.78
C GLY A 83 -3.14 13.77 -12.47
N ALA A 84 -2.76 13.02 -11.43
CA ALA A 84 -1.36 12.75 -11.09
C ALA A 84 -0.80 11.59 -11.94
N TYR A 85 -1.05 11.62 -13.25
CA TYR A 85 -0.82 10.46 -14.11
C TYR A 85 0.64 10.02 -14.20
N TRP A 86 1.62 10.91 -14.09
CA TRP A 86 3.03 10.51 -14.12
C TRP A 86 3.41 9.62 -12.95
N LEU A 87 2.94 9.94 -11.74
CA LEU A 87 3.18 9.10 -10.57
C LEU A 87 2.56 7.71 -10.75
N TRP A 88 1.29 7.67 -11.15
CA TRP A 88 0.57 6.41 -11.34
C TRP A 88 1.05 5.61 -12.54
N MET A 89 1.48 6.25 -13.63
CA MET A 89 2.09 5.58 -14.79
C MET A 89 3.41 4.91 -14.42
N LEU A 90 4.26 5.56 -13.61
CA LEU A 90 5.50 4.95 -13.13
C LEU A 90 5.24 3.74 -12.23
N ILE A 91 4.24 3.84 -11.35
CA ILE A 91 3.80 2.71 -10.52
C ILE A 91 3.34 1.56 -11.44
N LEU A 92 2.40 1.81 -12.34
CA LEU A 92 1.87 0.81 -13.27
C LEU A 92 2.98 0.17 -14.10
N PHE A 93 3.88 0.97 -14.66
CA PHE A 93 4.97 0.48 -15.49
C PHE A 93 5.91 -0.44 -14.69
N SER A 94 6.18 -0.12 -13.42
CA SER A 94 6.98 -0.98 -12.55
C SER A 94 6.32 -2.35 -12.34
N PHE A 95 4.99 -2.40 -12.18
CA PHE A 95 4.26 -3.67 -12.03
C PHE A 95 4.14 -4.45 -13.34
N ILE A 96 4.06 -3.78 -14.49
CA ILE A 96 4.13 -4.46 -15.81
C ILE A 96 5.47 -5.15 -15.98
N VAL A 97 6.57 -4.48 -15.64
CA VAL A 97 7.92 -5.05 -15.71
C VAL A 97 8.06 -6.25 -14.77
N GLN A 98 7.42 -6.22 -13.60
CA GLN A 98 7.32 -7.38 -12.69
C GLN A 98 6.62 -8.57 -13.35
N ALA A 99 5.43 -8.35 -13.93
CA ALA A 99 4.65 -9.41 -14.56
C ALA A 99 5.43 -10.09 -15.70
N VAL A 100 6.04 -9.28 -16.57
CA VAL A 100 6.92 -9.77 -17.64
C VAL A 100 8.09 -10.57 -17.07
N SER A 101 8.65 -10.17 -15.95
CA SER A 101 9.79 -10.85 -15.35
C SER A 101 9.43 -12.24 -14.83
N TYR A 102 8.34 -12.39 -14.11
CA TYR A 102 7.89 -13.69 -13.63
C TYR A 102 7.53 -14.63 -14.79
N GLU A 103 6.90 -14.10 -15.85
CA GLU A 103 6.45 -14.91 -16.97
C GLU A 103 7.60 -15.38 -17.89
N PHE A 104 8.59 -14.53 -18.15
CA PHE A 104 9.59 -14.79 -19.19
C PHE A 104 10.98 -15.19 -18.68
N ARG A 105 11.26 -15.10 -17.38
CA ARG A 105 12.57 -15.36 -16.78
C ARG A 105 13.13 -16.74 -17.14
N HIS A 106 12.29 -17.77 -17.16
CA HIS A 106 12.67 -19.17 -17.41
C HIS A 106 12.18 -19.73 -18.74
N LYS A 107 11.58 -18.91 -19.61
CA LYS A 107 11.08 -19.39 -20.91
C LYS A 107 12.23 -19.80 -21.83
N PRO A 108 12.07 -20.91 -22.59
CA PRO A 108 12.99 -21.26 -23.67
C PRO A 108 13.10 -20.12 -24.67
N GLY A 109 14.31 -19.75 -25.08
CA GLY A 109 14.53 -18.62 -26.00
C GLY A 109 14.61 -17.25 -25.35
N ASN A 110 14.77 -17.18 -24.01
CA ASN A 110 15.03 -15.94 -23.32
C ASN A 110 16.34 -15.27 -23.83
N LEU A 111 16.18 -14.18 -24.61
CA LEU A 111 17.28 -13.45 -25.23
C LEU A 111 18.07 -12.60 -24.24
N TYR A 112 17.44 -12.13 -23.16
CA TYR A 112 18.04 -11.17 -22.22
C TYR A 112 18.73 -11.84 -21.02
N GLY A 113 18.50 -13.12 -20.82
CA GLY A 113 19.02 -13.89 -19.68
C GLY A 113 18.29 -13.61 -18.36
N ALA A 114 18.30 -14.56 -17.43
CA ALA A 114 17.58 -14.50 -16.16
C ALA A 114 17.98 -13.28 -15.30
N ARG A 115 19.23 -12.83 -15.36
CA ARG A 115 19.72 -11.68 -14.58
C ARG A 115 19.02 -10.37 -14.94
N THR A 116 18.64 -10.17 -16.20
CA THR A 116 17.90 -8.97 -16.63
C THR A 116 16.53 -8.90 -15.94
N TYR A 117 15.86 -10.04 -15.88
CA TYR A 117 14.58 -10.13 -15.18
C TYR A 117 14.71 -9.99 -13.66
N ASP A 118 15.81 -10.48 -13.06
CA ASP A 118 16.12 -10.22 -11.65
C ASP A 118 16.28 -8.71 -11.36
N ILE A 119 16.92 -7.96 -12.30
CA ILE A 119 17.03 -6.50 -12.21
C ILE A 119 15.65 -5.84 -12.35
N PHE A 120 14.82 -6.31 -13.25
CA PHE A 120 13.45 -5.80 -13.41
C PHE A 120 12.59 -6.02 -12.16
N LEU A 121 12.70 -7.20 -11.54
CA LEU A 121 12.06 -7.46 -10.24
C LEU A 121 12.60 -6.54 -9.15
N PHE A 122 13.90 -6.30 -9.10
CA PHE A 122 14.51 -5.35 -8.17
C PHE A 122 13.99 -3.92 -8.37
N ILE A 123 13.88 -3.47 -9.63
CA ILE A 123 13.32 -2.15 -9.97
C ILE A 123 11.88 -2.05 -9.46
N ASN A 124 11.01 -3.02 -9.77
CA ASN A 124 9.65 -3.02 -9.22
C ASN A 124 9.65 -3.04 -7.70
N GLY A 125 10.49 -3.87 -7.09
CA GLY A 125 10.59 -3.97 -5.64
C GLY A 125 10.90 -2.64 -4.94
N CYS A 126 11.78 -1.84 -5.52
CA CYS A 126 12.13 -0.52 -4.98
C CYS A 126 11.11 0.56 -5.38
N VAL A 127 10.90 0.72 -6.69
CA VAL A 127 10.06 1.77 -7.27
C VAL A 127 8.61 1.61 -6.84
N GLY A 128 8.06 0.39 -6.91
CA GLY A 128 6.67 0.10 -6.52
C GLY A 128 6.40 0.48 -5.07
N CYS A 129 7.26 0.07 -4.13
CA CYS A 129 7.08 0.43 -2.71
C CYS A 129 7.21 1.93 -2.46
N ILE A 130 8.27 2.56 -2.99
CA ILE A 130 8.52 3.99 -2.75
C ILE A 130 7.40 4.84 -3.33
N LEU A 131 7.03 4.62 -4.60
CA LEU A 131 6.02 5.45 -5.25
C LEU A 131 4.61 5.23 -4.69
N LEU A 132 4.25 4.02 -4.27
CA LEU A 132 2.99 3.80 -3.55
C LEU A 132 2.98 4.53 -2.21
N GLY A 133 4.10 4.51 -1.47
CA GLY A 133 4.24 5.31 -0.25
C GLY A 133 4.13 6.81 -0.52
N VAL A 134 4.73 7.32 -1.61
CA VAL A 134 4.59 8.72 -2.06
C VAL A 134 3.12 9.03 -2.38
N ALA A 135 2.42 8.16 -3.13
CA ALA A 135 1.02 8.34 -3.47
C ALA A 135 0.11 8.41 -2.23
N VAL A 136 0.35 7.53 -1.24
CA VAL A 136 -0.39 7.54 0.03
C VAL A 136 -0.03 8.76 0.88
N SER A 137 1.21 9.23 0.82
CA SER A 137 1.64 10.43 1.56
C SER A 137 0.86 11.69 1.17
N MET A 138 0.40 11.79 -0.09
CA MET A 138 -0.43 12.90 -0.56
C MET A 138 -1.80 12.96 0.12
N PHE A 139 -2.27 11.89 0.76
CA PHE A 139 -3.48 11.92 1.60
C PHE A 139 -3.31 12.82 2.83
N PHE A 140 -2.08 13.09 3.23
CA PHE A 140 -1.77 13.89 4.41
C PHE A 140 -1.14 15.25 4.06
N PHE A 141 -0.22 15.26 3.10
CA PHE A 141 0.56 16.44 2.76
C PHE A 141 0.05 17.15 1.50
N GLY A 142 -0.98 16.59 0.83
CA GLY A 142 -1.65 17.21 -0.30
C GLY A 142 -0.95 17.04 -1.63
N GLY A 143 -1.60 17.55 -2.68
CA GLY A 143 -1.13 17.59 -4.06
C GLY A 143 -1.41 18.95 -4.71
N GLU A 144 -0.69 19.24 -5.79
CA GLU A 144 -0.81 20.52 -6.52
C GLU A 144 -1.89 20.44 -7.61
N PHE A 145 -3.15 20.50 -7.19
CA PHE A 145 -4.31 20.43 -8.10
C PHE A 145 -5.40 21.43 -7.73
N THR A 146 -6.29 21.70 -8.68
CA THR A 146 -7.55 22.43 -8.49
C THR A 146 -8.71 21.62 -9.07
N VAL A 147 -9.90 21.77 -8.49
CA VAL A 147 -11.14 21.09 -8.94
C VAL A 147 -12.22 22.12 -9.22
N ASN A 148 -12.77 22.06 -10.44
CA ASN A 148 -13.91 22.89 -10.81
C ASN A 148 -15.17 22.02 -10.96
N MET A 149 -15.97 21.94 -9.91
CA MET A 149 -17.20 21.16 -9.93
C MET A 149 -18.30 21.74 -10.84
N GLY A 150 -18.25 23.02 -11.18
CA GLY A 150 -19.17 23.66 -12.14
C GLY A 150 -19.10 23.04 -13.54
N ASN A 151 -17.97 22.47 -13.90
CA ASN A 151 -17.75 21.82 -15.19
C ASN A 151 -18.59 20.56 -15.42
N ILE A 152 -19.15 19.95 -14.36
CA ILE A 152 -20.01 18.76 -14.49
C ILE A 152 -21.30 19.07 -15.26
N LEU A 153 -21.77 20.34 -15.20
CA LEU A 153 -23.02 20.77 -15.81
C LEU A 153 -22.83 21.44 -17.18
N ASP A 154 -21.60 21.72 -17.58
CA ASP A 154 -21.27 22.41 -18.85
C ASP A 154 -20.47 21.51 -19.79
N PRO A 155 -21.08 20.93 -20.83
CA PRO A 155 -20.40 20.03 -21.77
C PRO A 155 -19.28 20.68 -22.58
N GLY A 156 -19.20 22.00 -22.62
CA GLY A 156 -18.17 22.75 -23.32
C GLY A 156 -16.96 23.11 -22.48
N SER A 157 -17.00 22.79 -21.18
CA SER A 157 -15.97 23.14 -20.22
C SER A 157 -14.80 22.14 -20.20
N PRO A 158 -13.56 22.62 -19.98
CA PRO A 158 -12.39 21.73 -19.84
C PRO A 158 -12.43 20.95 -18.53
N VAL A 159 -11.50 20.05 -18.37
CA VAL A 159 -11.27 19.05 -17.32
C VAL A 159 -11.69 19.48 -15.91
N ILE A 160 -12.39 18.60 -15.18
CA ILE A 160 -12.89 18.84 -13.82
C ILE A 160 -11.74 19.09 -12.84
N SER A 161 -10.66 18.31 -12.91
CA SER A 161 -9.47 18.48 -12.08
C SER A 161 -8.27 18.90 -12.94
N GLN A 162 -7.58 19.95 -12.52
CA GLN A 162 -6.37 20.46 -13.18
C GLN A 162 -5.19 20.37 -12.22
N TRP A 163 -4.11 19.74 -12.65
CA TRP A 163 -2.85 19.63 -11.92
C TRP A 163 -1.87 20.71 -12.40
N ALA A 164 -0.89 21.01 -11.54
CA ALA A 164 0.31 21.73 -11.97
C ALA A 164 0.94 21.04 -13.19
N THR A 165 1.78 21.74 -13.93
CA THR A 165 2.35 21.27 -15.21
C THR A 165 3.12 19.94 -15.12
N SER A 166 3.54 19.56 -13.93
CA SER A 166 4.24 18.30 -13.64
C SER A 166 3.33 17.09 -13.44
N HIS A 167 2.00 17.28 -13.35
CA HIS A 167 0.98 16.22 -13.24
C HIS A 167 1.34 15.12 -12.24
N GLY A 168 1.67 15.52 -11.00
CA GLY A 168 2.00 14.61 -9.89
C GLY A 168 3.46 14.15 -9.85
N PHE A 169 4.30 14.53 -10.83
CA PHE A 169 5.71 14.17 -10.81
C PHE A 169 6.48 14.87 -9.67
N GLU A 170 6.07 16.10 -9.30
CA GLU A 170 6.58 16.87 -8.17
C GLU A 170 6.46 16.16 -6.83
N ALA A 171 5.40 15.37 -6.67
CA ALA A 171 5.16 14.60 -5.43
C ALA A 171 6.31 13.62 -5.13
N ILE A 172 7.01 13.12 -6.16
CA ILE A 172 8.14 12.20 -6.02
C ILE A 172 9.34 12.89 -5.38
N PHE A 173 9.52 14.18 -5.63
CA PHE A 173 10.66 14.96 -5.10
C PHE A 173 10.34 15.65 -3.77
N ASN A 174 9.09 15.60 -3.31
CA ASN A 174 8.73 16.10 -2.00
C ASN A 174 9.33 15.20 -0.92
N TRP A 175 10.25 15.73 -0.14
CA TRP A 175 10.97 14.97 0.89
C TRP A 175 10.05 14.35 1.96
N LYS A 176 8.92 15.02 2.29
CA LYS A 176 7.92 14.47 3.23
C LYS A 176 7.29 13.20 2.66
N ASN A 177 6.95 13.20 1.37
CA ASN A 177 6.39 12.04 0.69
C ASN A 177 7.42 10.91 0.58
N LEU A 178 8.68 11.25 0.30
CA LEU A 178 9.76 10.27 0.22
C LEU A 178 10.03 9.57 1.55
N ILE A 179 9.86 10.25 2.68
CA ILE A 179 10.01 9.63 4.02
C ILE A 179 9.03 8.46 4.16
N LEU A 180 7.76 8.64 3.81
CA LEU A 180 6.80 7.54 3.85
C LEU A 180 7.13 6.49 2.78
N GLY A 181 7.52 6.90 1.57
CA GLY A 181 7.96 5.97 0.53
C GLY A 181 9.08 5.04 0.98
N VAL A 182 10.11 5.60 1.61
CA VAL A 182 11.23 4.83 2.17
C VAL A 182 10.78 3.96 3.34
N ALA A 183 9.92 4.47 4.24
CA ALA A 183 9.35 3.67 5.31
C ALA A 183 8.59 2.45 4.77
N VAL A 184 7.77 2.60 3.74
CA VAL A 184 7.03 1.51 3.08
C VAL A 184 7.98 0.49 2.46
N LEU A 185 9.04 0.92 1.79
CA LEU A 185 10.05 0.01 1.23
C LEU A 185 10.70 -0.84 2.33
N PHE A 186 11.15 -0.23 3.43
CA PHE A 186 11.82 -0.97 4.49
C PHE A 186 10.86 -1.81 5.33
N LEU A 187 9.60 -1.41 5.49
CA LEU A 187 8.55 -2.26 6.03
C LEU A 187 8.34 -3.51 5.15
N ALA A 188 8.20 -3.32 3.85
CA ALA A 188 8.01 -4.39 2.88
C ALA A 188 9.19 -5.38 2.89
N ARG A 189 10.44 -4.89 2.96
CA ARG A 189 11.66 -5.74 3.11
C ARG A 189 11.67 -6.51 4.41
N THR A 190 11.26 -5.88 5.51
CA THR A 190 11.13 -6.53 6.81
C THR A 190 10.11 -7.66 6.75
N GLN A 191 8.92 -7.38 6.21
CA GLN A 191 7.86 -8.37 6.04
C GLN A 191 8.26 -9.50 5.08
N ALA A 192 8.97 -9.20 4.00
CA ALA A 192 9.52 -10.22 3.11
C ALA A 192 10.48 -11.16 3.85
N SER A 193 11.37 -10.61 4.68
CA SER A 193 12.30 -11.42 5.47
C SER A 193 11.58 -12.28 6.51
N LEU A 194 10.49 -11.77 7.12
CA LEU A 194 9.61 -12.53 8.01
C LEU A 194 8.87 -13.64 7.23
N TYR A 195 8.41 -13.36 6.00
CA TYR A 195 7.75 -14.33 5.14
C TYR A 195 8.70 -15.45 4.72
N PHE A 196 9.95 -15.14 4.37
CA PHE A 196 10.95 -16.14 4.05
C PHE A 196 11.29 -17.05 5.23
N LEU A 197 11.27 -16.53 6.46
CA LEU A 197 11.44 -17.36 7.66
C LEU A 197 10.30 -18.36 7.86
N ASP A 198 9.10 -18.07 7.39
CA ASP A 198 7.92 -18.95 7.48
C ASP A 198 7.79 -19.90 6.29
N ASN A 199 8.18 -19.46 5.09
CA ASN A 199 7.88 -20.14 3.83
C ASN A 199 9.06 -20.93 3.24
N ILE A 200 10.33 -20.61 3.62
CA ILE A 200 11.53 -21.25 3.05
C ILE A 200 12.21 -22.12 4.11
N ASN A 201 12.42 -23.39 3.78
CA ASN A 201 13.24 -24.32 4.57
C ASN A 201 14.54 -24.65 3.80
N GLY A 202 15.44 -23.67 3.71
CA GLY A 202 16.72 -23.73 3.00
C GLY A 202 17.93 -23.91 3.92
N GLY A 203 17.73 -24.25 5.19
CA GLY A 203 18.80 -24.46 6.16
C GLY A 203 19.07 -23.25 7.08
N GLU A 204 20.08 -23.41 7.94
CA GLU A 204 20.36 -22.43 9.01
C GLU A 204 20.94 -21.12 8.47
N GLU A 205 21.73 -21.15 7.41
CA GLU A 205 22.38 -19.96 6.83
C GLU A 205 21.36 -18.95 6.28
N ILE A 206 20.39 -19.41 5.49
CA ILE A 206 19.34 -18.54 4.95
C ILE A 206 18.43 -18.00 6.07
N ALA A 207 18.14 -18.83 7.07
CA ALA A 207 17.38 -18.39 8.23
C ALA A 207 18.10 -17.29 9.03
N LYS A 208 19.38 -17.47 9.31
CA LYS A 208 20.25 -16.48 10.01
C LYS A 208 20.34 -15.18 9.20
N ARG A 209 20.51 -15.30 7.88
CA ARG A 209 20.51 -14.15 6.98
C ARG A 209 19.18 -13.38 7.06
N ASN A 210 18.05 -14.07 6.94
CA ASN A 210 16.73 -13.42 6.98
C ASN A 210 16.47 -12.75 8.33
N ARG A 211 16.88 -13.33 9.47
CA ARG A 211 16.80 -12.67 10.79
C ARG A 211 17.63 -11.40 10.84
N ARG A 212 18.84 -11.41 10.26
CA ARG A 212 19.67 -10.19 10.15
C ARG A 212 18.97 -9.14 9.26
N GLN A 213 18.32 -9.55 8.17
CA GLN A 213 17.56 -8.64 7.33
C GLN A 213 16.34 -8.05 8.06
N VAL A 214 15.64 -8.84 8.89
CA VAL A 214 14.58 -8.33 9.77
C VAL A 214 15.09 -7.25 10.71
N LEU A 215 16.26 -7.47 11.32
CA LEU A 215 16.86 -6.47 12.22
C LEU A 215 17.23 -5.18 11.49
N VAL A 216 17.99 -5.28 10.39
CA VAL A 216 18.52 -4.12 9.66
C VAL A 216 17.40 -3.33 9.00
N ASN A 217 16.54 -4.01 8.22
CA ASN A 217 15.44 -3.32 7.54
C ASN A 217 14.37 -2.84 8.53
N GLY A 218 14.11 -3.61 9.60
CA GLY A 218 13.18 -3.22 10.66
C GLY A 218 13.66 -1.98 11.44
N ALA A 219 14.95 -1.88 11.74
CA ALA A 219 15.51 -0.69 12.39
C ALA A 219 15.37 0.55 11.48
N ILE A 220 15.71 0.44 10.20
CA ILE A 220 15.56 1.54 9.24
C ILE A 220 14.08 1.92 9.09
N PHE A 221 13.19 0.94 8.97
CA PHE A 221 11.74 1.17 8.93
C PHE A 221 11.27 1.98 10.14
N VAL A 222 11.64 1.57 11.35
CA VAL A 222 11.21 2.25 12.58
C VAL A 222 11.67 3.72 12.58
N VAL A 223 12.91 4.00 12.17
CA VAL A 223 13.42 5.37 12.09
C VAL A 223 12.59 6.23 11.13
N PHE A 224 12.36 5.75 9.90
CA PHE A 224 11.60 6.50 8.90
C PHE A 224 10.11 6.60 9.25
N PHE A 225 9.56 5.58 9.88
CA PHE A 225 8.17 5.60 10.34
C PHE A 225 7.97 6.59 11.50
N LEU A 226 8.87 6.64 12.47
CA LEU A 226 8.83 7.64 13.55
C LEU A 226 9.00 9.07 13.00
N LEU A 227 9.88 9.24 12.01
CA LEU A 227 10.02 10.53 11.33
C LEU A 227 8.75 10.94 10.59
N PHE A 228 8.11 10.00 9.86
CA PHE A 228 6.82 10.24 9.24
C PHE A 228 5.74 10.60 10.27
N LEU A 229 5.67 9.88 11.41
CA LEU A 229 4.72 10.19 12.47
C LEU A 229 4.94 11.57 13.07
N ALA A 230 6.18 11.96 13.31
CA ALA A 230 6.49 13.29 13.81
C ALA A 230 6.01 14.38 12.83
N LEU A 231 6.23 14.18 11.54
CA LEU A 231 5.75 15.08 10.49
C LEU A 231 4.22 15.10 10.42
N LEU A 232 3.57 13.94 10.48
CA LEU A 232 2.11 13.81 10.43
C LEU A 232 1.44 14.51 11.62
N LEU A 233 1.90 14.25 12.83
CA LEU A 233 1.31 14.79 14.05
C LEU A 233 1.51 16.31 14.20
N THR A 234 2.54 16.86 13.55
CA THR A 234 2.79 18.30 13.51
C THR A 234 2.25 18.98 12.25
N ALA A 235 1.69 18.22 11.31
CA ALA A 235 1.18 18.76 10.06
C ALA A 235 -0.13 19.53 10.24
N LYS A 236 -0.30 20.54 9.39
CA LYS A 236 -1.61 21.12 9.14
C LYS A 236 -2.43 20.14 8.28
N GLY A 237 -3.70 20.01 8.57
CA GLY A 237 -4.65 19.31 7.74
C GLY A 237 -5.80 20.21 7.34
N VAL A 238 -6.54 19.81 6.32
CA VAL A 238 -7.70 20.55 5.81
C VAL A 238 -8.96 19.99 6.43
N GLN A 239 -9.82 20.89 6.91
CA GLN A 239 -11.11 20.55 7.55
C GLN A 239 -12.25 21.28 6.84
N THR A 240 -13.41 20.63 6.77
CA THR A 240 -14.67 21.27 6.35
C THR A 240 -15.14 22.27 7.40
N VAL A 241 -15.50 23.48 6.98
CA VAL A 241 -16.08 24.49 7.87
C VAL A 241 -17.54 24.15 8.13
N SER A 242 -17.94 24.05 9.39
CA SER A 242 -19.32 23.71 9.78
C SER A 242 -20.35 24.67 9.16
N GLY A 243 -21.31 24.12 8.39
CA GLY A 243 -22.37 24.88 7.74
C GLY A 243 -21.99 25.61 6.46
N LYS A 244 -20.78 25.41 5.93
CA LYS A 244 -20.30 25.96 4.67
C LYS A 244 -19.72 24.86 3.79
N SER A 245 -19.72 25.08 2.46
CA SER A 245 -19.03 24.21 1.50
C SER A 245 -17.56 24.61 1.31
N SER A 246 -16.95 25.27 2.28
CA SER A 246 -15.58 25.75 2.25
C SER A 246 -14.70 24.96 3.20
N PHE A 247 -13.40 24.99 2.93
CA PHE A 247 -12.38 24.31 3.71
C PHE A 247 -11.42 25.30 4.36
N GLU A 248 -10.82 24.89 5.47
CA GLU A 248 -9.80 25.66 6.16
C GLU A 248 -8.64 24.78 6.61
N TRP A 249 -7.44 25.35 6.70
CA TRP A 249 -6.27 24.69 7.25
C TRP A 249 -6.27 24.78 8.78
N VAL A 250 -6.12 23.64 9.44
CA VAL A 250 -6.07 23.52 10.90
C VAL A 250 -4.71 22.95 11.31
N ASP A 251 -4.07 23.60 12.27
CA ASP A 251 -2.79 23.14 12.82
C ASP A 251 -3.01 21.84 13.63
N TYR A 252 -2.04 20.92 13.57
CA TYR A 252 -2.06 19.65 14.30
C TYR A 252 -3.32 18.81 14.06
N LYS A 253 -3.94 18.93 12.87
CA LYS A 253 -5.25 18.30 12.61
C LYS A 253 -5.25 16.78 12.85
N TYR A 254 -4.20 16.08 12.43
CA TYR A 254 -4.12 14.62 12.57
C TYR A 254 -3.88 14.20 14.03
N LEU A 255 -3.17 15.02 14.83
CA LEU A 255 -3.03 14.80 16.26
C LEU A 255 -4.39 14.95 16.97
N HIS A 256 -5.16 16.02 16.65
CA HIS A 256 -6.49 16.22 17.18
C HIS A 256 -7.40 15.04 16.81
N ASN A 257 -7.35 14.57 15.56
CA ASN A 257 -8.15 13.42 15.12
C ASN A 257 -7.82 12.15 15.92
N PHE A 258 -6.55 11.89 16.23
CA PHE A 258 -6.18 10.75 17.08
C PHE A 258 -6.70 10.88 18.50
N LEU A 259 -6.66 12.10 19.07
CA LEU A 259 -7.13 12.34 20.45
C LEU A 259 -8.66 12.28 20.54
N GLU A 260 -9.38 12.86 19.59
CA GLU A 260 -10.84 12.87 19.55
C GLU A 260 -11.42 11.49 19.21
N MET A 261 -10.76 10.75 18.29
CA MET A 261 -11.10 9.37 17.94
C MET A 261 -10.21 8.38 18.70
N TRP A 262 -10.28 8.38 20.04
CA TRP A 262 -9.42 7.58 20.91
C TRP A 262 -9.38 6.08 20.55
N TRP A 263 -10.47 5.53 19.99
CA TRP A 263 -10.54 4.16 19.52
C TRP A 263 -9.62 3.91 18.29
N VAL A 264 -9.43 4.92 17.43
CA VAL A 264 -8.47 4.87 16.32
C VAL A 264 -7.06 4.87 16.86
N LEU A 265 -6.77 5.70 17.88
CA LEU A 265 -5.47 5.72 18.55
C LEU A 265 -5.12 4.36 19.17
N ILE A 266 -6.07 3.72 19.86
CA ILE A 266 -5.87 2.37 20.43
C ILE A 266 -5.58 1.37 19.32
N THR A 267 -6.37 1.37 18.23
CA THR A 267 -6.17 0.48 17.08
C THR A 267 -4.78 0.68 16.48
N PHE A 268 -4.36 1.92 16.32
CA PHE A 268 -3.03 2.28 15.83
C PHE A 268 -1.91 1.74 16.75
N LEU A 269 -2.01 1.97 18.06
CA LEU A 269 -0.99 1.51 19.03
C LEU A 269 -0.90 -0.02 19.09
N VAL A 270 -2.05 -0.72 19.08
CA VAL A 270 -2.08 -2.19 19.00
C VAL A 270 -1.37 -2.68 17.74
N GLY A 271 -1.60 -2.03 16.60
CA GLY A 271 -0.92 -2.34 15.34
C GLY A 271 0.59 -2.14 15.43
N VAL A 272 1.03 -1.02 15.98
CA VAL A 272 2.47 -0.73 16.18
C VAL A 272 3.12 -1.78 17.08
N VAL A 273 2.49 -2.11 18.22
CA VAL A 273 2.99 -3.15 19.14
C VAL A 273 3.09 -4.50 18.45
N ALA A 274 2.12 -4.88 17.61
CA ALA A 274 2.15 -6.14 16.89
C ALA A 274 3.30 -6.21 15.88
N VAL A 275 3.58 -5.12 15.14
CA VAL A 275 4.72 -5.05 14.21
C VAL A 275 6.04 -5.13 14.96
N LEU A 276 6.21 -4.38 16.06
CA LEU A 276 7.42 -4.39 16.87
C LEU A 276 7.63 -5.77 17.52
N TYR A 277 6.58 -6.39 18.03
CA TYR A 277 6.64 -7.76 18.56
C TYR A 277 7.13 -8.75 17.50
N ALA A 278 6.59 -8.67 16.27
CA ALA A 278 7.01 -9.53 15.17
C ALA A 278 8.50 -9.37 14.86
N ILE A 279 9.01 -8.13 14.79
CA ILE A 279 10.42 -7.84 14.54
C ILE A 279 11.29 -8.38 15.68
N ILE A 280 11.02 -7.96 16.91
CA ILE A 280 11.82 -8.31 18.09
C ILE A 280 11.85 -9.83 18.30
N ARG A 281 10.67 -10.48 18.28
CA ARG A 281 10.58 -11.92 18.52
C ARG A 281 11.30 -12.73 17.45
N SER A 282 11.21 -12.32 16.16
CA SER A 282 11.89 -13.02 15.06
C SER A 282 13.39 -12.84 15.07
N VAL A 283 13.91 -11.72 15.60
CA VAL A 283 15.35 -11.48 15.73
C VAL A 283 15.96 -12.31 16.86
N PHE A 284 15.30 -12.32 18.03
CA PHE A 284 15.87 -12.93 19.23
C PHE A 284 15.53 -14.41 19.43
N SER A 285 14.55 -14.97 18.69
CA SER A 285 14.17 -16.38 18.79
C SER A 285 14.51 -17.13 17.52
N THR A 286 15.29 -18.21 17.62
CA THR A 286 15.63 -19.07 16.48
C THR A 286 14.48 -19.98 16.05
N THR A 287 13.52 -20.24 16.94
CA THR A 287 12.37 -21.12 16.67
C THR A 287 11.13 -20.39 16.17
N PHE A 288 11.07 -19.08 16.34
CA PHE A 288 9.91 -18.29 15.95
C PHE A 288 9.96 -17.93 14.47
N THR A 289 9.02 -18.42 13.68
CA THR A 289 8.92 -18.20 12.21
C THR A 289 7.65 -17.46 11.82
N LYS A 290 6.60 -17.44 12.64
CA LYS A 290 5.29 -16.86 12.33
C LYS A 290 5.21 -15.33 12.42
N GLY A 291 6.34 -14.63 12.43
CA GLY A 291 6.41 -13.18 12.55
C GLY A 291 5.65 -12.42 11.46
N ILE A 292 5.56 -12.98 10.24
CA ILE A 292 4.82 -12.37 9.13
C ILE A 292 3.35 -12.09 9.46
N TRP A 293 2.68 -12.99 10.19
CA TRP A 293 1.26 -12.82 10.52
C TRP A 293 1.01 -11.73 11.55
N PHE A 294 1.88 -11.63 12.57
CA PHE A 294 1.82 -10.54 13.54
C PHE A 294 2.14 -9.19 12.89
N SER A 295 3.17 -9.14 12.03
CA SER A 295 3.52 -7.94 11.29
C SER A 295 2.41 -7.56 10.28
N GLY A 296 1.80 -8.53 9.61
CA GLY A 296 0.72 -8.30 8.64
C GLY A 296 -0.51 -7.70 9.28
N ILE A 297 -1.01 -8.32 10.36
CA ILE A 297 -2.15 -7.80 11.12
C ILE A 297 -1.82 -6.43 11.71
N GLY A 298 -0.62 -6.27 12.30
CA GLY A 298 -0.18 -5.01 12.86
C GLY A 298 -0.12 -3.90 11.82
N THR A 299 0.44 -4.16 10.64
CA THR A 299 0.47 -3.22 9.51
C THR A 299 -0.94 -2.87 9.05
N ALA A 300 -1.83 -3.85 8.94
CA ALA A 300 -3.21 -3.59 8.56
C ALA A 300 -3.91 -2.65 9.55
N LEU A 301 -3.74 -2.85 10.85
CA LEU A 301 -4.32 -1.98 11.88
C LEU A 301 -3.75 -0.56 11.81
N VAL A 302 -2.42 -0.41 11.62
CA VAL A 302 -1.78 0.91 11.49
C VAL A 302 -2.31 1.64 10.25
N VAL A 303 -2.33 0.99 9.09
CA VAL A 303 -2.75 1.62 7.83
C VAL A 303 -4.22 1.99 7.86
N VAL A 304 -5.10 1.12 8.35
CA VAL A 304 -6.53 1.44 8.52
C VAL A 304 -6.69 2.67 9.42
N SER A 305 -5.98 2.73 10.56
CA SER A 305 -6.03 3.88 11.46
C SER A 305 -5.58 5.18 10.78
N LEU A 306 -4.53 5.13 9.96
CA LEU A 306 -4.05 6.28 9.21
C LEU A 306 -5.09 6.78 8.19
N PHE A 307 -5.75 5.87 7.45
CA PHE A 307 -6.85 6.25 6.55
C PHE A 307 -8.04 6.86 7.30
N TRP A 308 -8.38 6.33 8.48
CA TRP A 308 -9.48 6.88 9.28
C TRP A 308 -9.16 8.28 9.80
N VAL A 309 -7.93 8.51 10.23
CA VAL A 309 -7.46 9.84 10.65
C VAL A 309 -7.45 10.83 9.48
N ALA A 310 -7.16 10.36 8.26
CA ALA A 310 -7.17 11.19 7.06
C ALA A 310 -8.58 11.60 6.61
N GLY A 311 -9.60 10.72 6.77
CA GLY A 311 -10.91 10.93 6.16
C GLY A 311 -12.05 11.25 7.12
N PHE A 312 -11.97 10.80 8.38
CA PHE A 312 -13.02 11.06 9.36
C PHE A 312 -12.83 12.40 10.09
N ASN A 313 -13.79 12.74 10.94
CA ASN A 313 -13.79 13.96 11.75
C ASN A 313 -13.73 15.25 10.91
N GLY A 314 -14.52 15.30 9.82
CA GLY A 314 -14.59 16.48 8.93
C GLY A 314 -13.30 16.77 8.17
N THR A 315 -12.36 15.84 8.14
CA THR A 315 -11.07 16.02 7.47
C THR A 315 -11.18 15.80 5.96
N ALA A 316 -10.55 16.67 5.17
CA ALA A 316 -10.36 16.45 3.75
C ALA A 316 -9.17 15.49 3.57
N TYR A 317 -9.47 14.30 3.09
CA TYR A 317 -8.46 13.24 2.97
C TYR A 317 -7.47 13.42 1.81
N TYR A 318 -7.73 14.37 0.90
CA TYR A 318 -6.83 14.70 -0.20
C TYR A 318 -6.75 16.23 -0.35
N PRO A 319 -5.86 16.87 0.42
CA PRO A 319 -5.73 18.32 0.42
C PRO A 319 -5.20 18.88 -0.91
N SER A 320 -5.78 19.98 -1.38
CA SER A 320 -5.21 20.76 -2.47
C SER A 320 -4.26 21.83 -1.92
N LEU A 321 -3.06 21.89 -2.49
CA LEU A 321 -2.05 22.91 -2.15
C LEU A 321 -2.21 24.20 -2.95
N LEU A 322 -2.95 24.15 -4.08
CA LEU A 322 -3.19 25.31 -4.94
C LEU A 322 -4.44 26.08 -4.54
N ASP A 323 -5.49 25.37 -4.19
CA ASP A 323 -6.77 25.95 -3.80
C ASP A 323 -7.42 25.11 -2.70
N THR A 324 -7.55 25.65 -1.49
CA THR A 324 -8.05 24.92 -0.33
C THR A 324 -9.47 24.39 -0.55
N ASP A 325 -10.33 25.11 -1.26
CA ASP A 325 -11.72 24.72 -1.52
C ASP A 325 -11.82 23.58 -2.56
N SER A 326 -10.76 23.31 -3.30
CA SER A 326 -10.62 22.13 -4.18
C SER A 326 -10.22 20.85 -3.44
N SER A 327 -10.02 20.87 -2.13
CA SER A 327 -9.68 19.69 -1.34
C SER A 327 -10.81 18.67 -1.33
N LEU A 328 -10.44 17.36 -1.29
CA LEU A 328 -11.40 16.28 -1.36
C LEU A 328 -11.68 15.68 0.02
N SER A 329 -12.95 15.64 0.37
CA SER A 329 -13.47 14.96 1.55
C SER A 329 -14.35 13.76 1.17
N ILE A 330 -14.67 12.91 2.13
CA ILE A 330 -15.58 11.77 1.92
C ILE A 330 -16.93 12.26 1.37
N ALA A 331 -17.41 13.44 1.82
CA ALA A 331 -18.71 13.96 1.43
C ALA A 331 -18.74 14.50 -0.01
N ASN A 332 -17.72 15.30 -0.41
CA ASN A 332 -17.75 15.99 -1.71
C ASN A 332 -17.21 15.14 -2.88
N SER A 333 -16.51 14.05 -2.60
CA SER A 333 -15.88 13.20 -3.63
C SER A 333 -16.61 11.87 -3.88
N SER A 334 -17.63 11.54 -3.05
CA SER A 334 -18.35 10.27 -3.14
C SER A 334 -19.29 10.20 -4.34
N SER A 335 -19.57 8.98 -4.76
CA SER A 335 -20.57 8.65 -5.75
C SER A 335 -21.99 8.93 -5.24
N SER A 336 -22.98 8.82 -6.12
CA SER A 336 -24.39 9.01 -5.78
C SER A 336 -24.86 7.99 -4.72
N LYS A 337 -25.88 8.36 -3.95
CA LYS A 337 -26.51 7.46 -2.96
C LYS A 337 -26.95 6.15 -3.59
N PHE A 338 -27.52 6.18 -4.79
CA PHE A 338 -27.95 4.99 -5.52
C PHE A 338 -26.77 4.05 -5.84
N THR A 339 -25.68 4.60 -6.39
CA THR A 339 -24.47 3.83 -6.70
C THR A 339 -23.89 3.18 -5.44
N LEU A 340 -23.73 3.96 -4.36
CA LEU A 340 -23.19 3.43 -3.10
C LEU A 340 -24.07 2.32 -2.51
N GLN A 341 -25.41 2.43 -2.61
CA GLN A 341 -26.33 1.38 -2.16
C GLN A 341 -26.19 0.08 -2.95
N VAL A 342 -26.22 0.17 -4.30
CA VAL A 342 -26.05 -1.01 -5.17
C VAL A 342 -24.73 -1.69 -4.90
N MET A 343 -23.66 -0.93 -4.83
CA MET A 343 -22.32 -1.47 -4.55
C MET A 343 -22.24 -2.09 -3.14
N SER A 344 -22.94 -1.54 -2.13
CA SER A 344 -22.97 -2.13 -0.79
C SER A 344 -23.65 -3.50 -0.77
N ILE A 345 -24.64 -3.73 -1.64
CA ILE A 345 -25.22 -5.08 -1.82
C ILE A 345 -24.20 -6.01 -2.47
N VAL A 346 -23.49 -5.56 -3.50
CA VAL A 346 -22.46 -6.36 -4.16
C VAL A 346 -21.30 -6.67 -3.20
N SER A 347 -20.95 -5.77 -2.28
CA SER A 347 -19.88 -5.98 -1.31
C SER A 347 -20.12 -7.15 -0.35
N LEU A 348 -21.35 -7.67 -0.23
CA LEU A 348 -21.66 -8.90 0.53
C LEU A 348 -20.96 -10.15 -0.05
N ILE A 349 -20.44 -10.06 -1.27
CA ILE A 349 -19.61 -11.12 -1.88
C ILE A 349 -18.17 -11.10 -1.36
N ILE A 350 -17.68 -9.97 -0.84
CA ILE A 350 -16.29 -9.79 -0.37
C ILE A 350 -15.85 -10.89 0.64
N PRO A 351 -16.64 -11.27 1.66
CA PRO A 351 -16.25 -12.32 2.59
C PRO A 351 -16.00 -13.68 1.92
N PHE A 352 -16.78 -14.01 0.88
CA PHE A 352 -16.59 -15.26 0.13
C PHE A 352 -15.29 -15.23 -0.68
N VAL A 353 -14.99 -14.11 -1.32
CA VAL A 353 -13.72 -13.89 -2.04
C VAL A 353 -12.54 -13.93 -1.06
N ALA A 354 -12.65 -13.29 0.09
CA ALA A 354 -11.63 -13.33 1.14
C ALA A 354 -11.38 -14.75 1.66
N ALA A 355 -12.45 -15.52 1.90
CA ALA A 355 -12.35 -16.92 2.32
C ALA A 355 -11.65 -17.78 1.24
N TYR A 356 -11.96 -17.56 -0.03
CA TYR A 356 -11.29 -18.22 -1.15
C TYR A 356 -9.80 -17.87 -1.21
N ILE A 357 -9.45 -16.59 -1.09
CA ILE A 357 -8.04 -16.15 -1.08
C ILE A 357 -7.28 -16.78 0.09
N ILE A 358 -7.87 -16.81 1.30
CA ILE A 358 -7.27 -17.45 2.47
C ILE A 358 -7.07 -18.95 2.25
N TYR A 359 -8.04 -19.61 1.64
CA TYR A 359 -7.93 -21.03 1.29
C TYR A 359 -6.78 -21.29 0.32
N VAL A 360 -6.73 -20.54 -0.78
CA VAL A 360 -5.67 -20.66 -1.80
C VAL A 360 -4.30 -20.35 -1.20
N TRP A 361 -4.19 -19.29 -0.39
CA TRP A 361 -2.95 -18.96 0.30
C TRP A 361 -2.45 -20.12 1.17
N ARG A 362 -3.35 -20.69 2.00
CA ARG A 362 -3.00 -21.84 2.84
C ARG A 362 -2.62 -23.07 2.04
N ALA A 363 -3.26 -23.30 0.89
CA ALA A 363 -2.93 -24.40 0.01
C ALA A 363 -1.53 -24.25 -0.60
N MET A 364 -1.19 -23.04 -1.06
CA MET A 364 0.14 -22.74 -1.63
C MET A 364 1.27 -22.82 -0.59
N ASP A 365 1.02 -22.43 0.65
CA ASP A 365 2.02 -22.41 1.72
C ASP A 365 1.98 -23.65 2.63
N ARG A 366 1.26 -24.68 2.22
CA ARG A 366 1.12 -25.93 3.00
C ARG A 366 2.45 -26.64 3.23
N LYS A 367 3.35 -26.54 2.25
CA LYS A 367 4.72 -27.07 2.34
C LYS A 367 5.71 -25.92 2.15
N PRO A 368 6.69 -25.76 3.05
CA PRO A 368 7.78 -24.81 2.85
C PRO A 368 8.60 -25.18 1.61
N ILE A 369 9.13 -24.19 0.94
CA ILE A 369 10.02 -24.35 -0.21
C ILE A 369 11.35 -24.92 0.27
N THR A 370 11.85 -25.95 -0.42
CA THR A 370 13.12 -26.63 -0.11
C THR A 370 14.06 -26.61 -1.33
N PRO A 371 15.39 -26.73 -1.12
CA PRO A 371 16.34 -26.86 -2.22
C PRO A 371 16.03 -28.06 -3.15
N ALA A 372 15.54 -29.18 -2.59
CA ALA A 372 15.17 -30.36 -3.38
C ALA A 372 14.03 -30.06 -4.37
N GLU A 373 13.00 -29.31 -3.93
CA GLU A 373 11.91 -28.86 -4.80
C GLU A 373 12.42 -28.01 -5.96
N MET A 374 13.52 -27.28 -5.78
CA MET A 374 14.11 -26.44 -6.82
C MET A 374 14.81 -27.23 -7.93
N HIS A 375 15.10 -28.49 -7.72
CA HIS A 375 15.70 -29.39 -8.73
C HIS A 375 14.67 -30.26 -9.45
N GLU A 376 13.42 -30.30 -8.98
CA GLU A 376 12.31 -30.95 -9.67
C GLU A 376 11.78 -30.07 -10.81
N THR A 377 11.37 -30.70 -11.93
CA THR A 377 11.31 -30.06 -13.25
C THR A 377 10.06 -29.26 -13.58
N ASP A 378 9.04 -29.20 -12.73
CA ASP A 378 7.75 -28.61 -13.10
C ASP A 378 7.42 -27.29 -12.39
N HIS A 379 7.06 -26.28 -13.21
CA HIS A 379 6.44 -24.97 -12.86
C HIS A 379 7.18 -24.13 -11.80
N LYS A 380 8.37 -23.62 -12.17
CA LYS A 380 9.15 -22.64 -11.39
C LYS A 380 9.07 -21.24 -12.01
N TYR A 381 9.03 -20.21 -11.14
CA TYR A 381 9.16 -18.82 -11.55
C TYR A 381 10.63 -18.42 -11.79
#